data_0ce0983d32a90f23ea1c5d59053cd077
#
_entry.id   0ce0983d32a90f23ea1c5d59053cd077
#
_cell.length_a   1.000
_cell.length_b   1.000
_cell.length_c   1.000
_cell.angle_alpha   90.00
_cell.angle_beta   90.00
_cell.angle_gamma   90.00
#
_symmetry.space_group_name_H-M   'P 1'
#
loop_
_entity.id
_entity.type
_entity.pdbx_description
1 polymer ?
#
loop_
_entity_poly.entity_id
_entity_poly.type
_entity_poly.pdbx_seq_one_letter_code
_entity_poly.pdbx_strand_id
1 'polypeptide(L)'
;MYIENINLPKDIKKLSVEQLSVLAEEVRTALIRKLSEHGGHIGPNLGMVETTIALHYVFNSPIDKIVFDVSHQSYVHKMLTGRMAAFLDPAKYDDVTGYTNPDESEHDFFTIGHTSTSVSLAMGLAKGRDLIGGKENIIAVIGDGSLSGGEALEGLNNAAMLGSNMIIIVNDNDQSIAENHGGLYKGLKELRDTNGESPDNIFKAMGLEYYYLGDGHDVSALIKLFTSVKDIDRAVVLHIHTIKGKGLKYAEENKEYWHAGGPFHIEDGSPKGPGWPVNETVRESVLDLIEKRSDVVAITAGTPSVIGFTEDYRKRAGKQFVDVGIAEEHAVAMASGIARNGGTPIFGVFSPFLQRTYDQLSSDLCLNNNPAVIMVFMASVYGMNSNTHLGIYDIPMISHIPNLVYLAPTSKEEYLSLIHISEPTRRSYIS
;
A
#
# COMPACT_ATOMS: atom_id res chain seq x y z
N MET A 1 16.06 -13.71 -26.24
CA MET A 1 15.23 -13.22 -25.12
C MET A 1 14.10 -12.39 -25.70
N TYR A 2 12.90 -12.48 -25.12
CA TYR A 2 11.75 -11.69 -25.59
C TYR A 2 11.80 -10.26 -25.05
N ILE A 3 12.26 -10.09 -23.82
CA ILE A 3 12.29 -8.81 -23.10
C ILE A 3 12.99 -7.68 -23.87
N GLU A 4 14.05 -8.00 -24.63
CA GLU A 4 14.82 -7.02 -25.43
C GLU A 4 14.04 -6.45 -26.62
N ASN A 5 12.95 -7.14 -27.03
CA ASN A 5 12.12 -6.76 -28.17
C ASN A 5 10.80 -6.11 -27.75
N ILE A 6 10.58 -5.92 -26.45
CA ILE A 6 9.39 -5.27 -25.90
C ILE A 6 9.71 -3.79 -25.62
N ASN A 7 9.12 -2.91 -26.39
CA ASN A 7 9.24 -1.46 -26.19
C ASN A 7 7.89 -0.85 -25.78
N LEU A 8 6.79 -1.36 -26.31
CA LEU A 8 5.45 -0.85 -26.07
C LEU A 8 4.47 -2.01 -25.85
N PRO A 9 3.30 -1.79 -25.23
CA PRO A 9 2.31 -2.84 -24.98
C PRO A 9 1.88 -3.63 -26.22
N LYS A 10 1.86 -2.99 -27.39
CA LYS A 10 1.55 -3.66 -28.68
C LYS A 10 2.51 -4.78 -29.04
N ASP A 11 3.75 -4.75 -28.52
CA ASP A 11 4.75 -5.78 -28.83
C ASP A 11 4.46 -7.09 -28.10
N ILE A 12 3.89 -7.02 -26.89
CA ILE A 12 3.48 -8.19 -26.11
C ILE A 12 2.37 -8.95 -26.82
N LYS A 13 1.45 -8.25 -27.51
CA LYS A 13 0.29 -8.83 -28.23
C LYS A 13 0.70 -9.71 -29.43
N LYS A 14 1.97 -9.67 -29.84
CA LYS A 14 2.52 -10.52 -30.90
C LYS A 14 3.00 -11.88 -30.40
N LEU A 15 3.10 -12.06 -29.08
CA LEU A 15 3.60 -13.27 -28.44
C LEU A 15 2.49 -14.28 -28.23
N SER A 16 2.83 -15.59 -28.32
CA SER A 16 1.92 -16.65 -27.86
C SER A 16 1.86 -16.69 -26.34
N VAL A 17 0.86 -17.38 -25.77
CA VAL A 17 0.70 -17.53 -24.32
C VAL A 17 1.94 -18.19 -23.69
N GLU A 18 2.52 -19.19 -24.37
CA GLU A 18 3.75 -19.87 -23.92
C GLU A 18 4.94 -18.91 -23.92
N GLN A 19 5.03 -18.03 -24.92
CA GLN A 19 6.08 -17.00 -25.00
C GLN A 19 5.89 -15.93 -23.91
N LEU A 20 4.65 -15.60 -23.54
CA LEU A 20 4.36 -14.68 -22.42
C LEU A 20 4.82 -15.24 -21.07
N SER A 21 4.68 -16.54 -20.86
CA SER A 21 5.20 -17.19 -19.64
C SER A 21 6.74 -17.12 -19.57
N VAL A 22 7.42 -17.27 -20.71
CA VAL A 22 8.88 -17.06 -20.77
C VAL A 22 9.24 -15.60 -20.52
N LEU A 23 8.50 -14.65 -21.11
CA LEU A 23 8.69 -13.22 -20.87
C LEU A 23 8.53 -12.88 -19.38
N ALA A 24 7.56 -13.50 -18.67
CA ALA A 24 7.35 -13.28 -17.26
C ALA A 24 8.60 -13.63 -16.43
N GLU A 25 9.27 -14.74 -16.74
CA GLU A 25 10.52 -15.13 -16.06
C GLU A 25 11.70 -14.21 -16.43
N GLU A 26 11.77 -13.74 -17.68
CA GLU A 26 12.78 -12.76 -18.09
C GLU A 26 12.59 -11.42 -17.37
N VAL A 27 11.35 -10.93 -17.26
CA VAL A 27 10.98 -9.71 -16.52
C VAL A 27 11.30 -9.85 -15.04
N ARG A 28 10.94 -10.98 -14.42
CA ARG A 28 11.22 -11.27 -13.00
C ARG A 28 12.73 -11.25 -12.74
N THR A 29 13.51 -11.89 -13.60
CA THR A 29 14.98 -11.91 -13.49
C THR A 29 15.57 -10.50 -13.58
N ALA A 30 15.10 -9.68 -14.52
CA ALA A 30 15.53 -8.29 -14.68
C ALA A 30 15.17 -7.45 -13.45
N LEU A 31 13.97 -7.62 -12.89
CA LEU A 31 13.54 -6.94 -11.66
C LEU A 31 14.41 -7.32 -10.46
N ILE A 32 14.66 -8.60 -10.25
CA ILE A 32 15.50 -9.07 -9.14
C ILE A 32 16.90 -8.46 -9.26
N ARG A 33 17.48 -8.44 -10.47
CA ARG A 33 18.79 -7.82 -10.72
C ARG A 33 18.78 -6.34 -10.37
N LYS A 34 17.85 -5.53 -10.94
CA LYS A 34 17.75 -4.10 -10.63
C LYS A 34 17.59 -3.88 -9.12
N LEU A 35 16.65 -4.58 -8.50
CA LEU A 35 16.34 -4.41 -7.08
C LEU A 35 17.51 -4.81 -6.16
N SER A 36 18.31 -5.83 -6.56
CA SER A 36 19.51 -6.23 -5.83
C SER A 36 20.65 -5.20 -5.89
N GLU A 37 20.68 -4.39 -6.94
CA GLU A 37 21.72 -3.37 -7.16
C GLU A 37 21.29 -1.97 -6.68
N HIS A 38 19.99 -1.65 -6.78
CA HIS A 38 19.46 -0.31 -6.56
C HIS A 38 18.52 -0.22 -5.35
N GLY A 39 17.85 -1.33 -4.96
CA GLY A 39 16.76 -1.32 -4.00
C GLY A 39 15.43 -0.91 -4.61
N GLY A 40 14.40 -0.73 -3.77
CA GLY A 40 13.04 -0.37 -4.15
C GLY A 40 11.99 -1.29 -3.53
N HIS A 41 10.78 -1.34 -4.12
CA HIS A 41 9.69 -2.22 -3.67
C HIS A 41 9.86 -3.61 -4.28
N ILE A 42 10.26 -4.59 -3.47
CA ILE A 42 10.68 -5.91 -3.94
C ILE A 42 9.49 -6.86 -4.06
N GLY A 43 8.90 -7.22 -2.92
CA GLY A 43 7.82 -8.19 -2.85
C GLY A 43 6.59 -7.84 -3.70
N PRO A 44 6.08 -6.60 -3.63
CA PRO A 44 4.92 -6.17 -4.40
C PRO A 44 5.11 -6.31 -5.92
N ASN A 45 6.28 -5.95 -6.45
CA ASN A 45 6.54 -6.04 -7.89
C ASN A 45 6.71 -7.46 -8.38
N LEU A 46 7.38 -8.32 -7.62
CA LEU A 46 7.57 -9.73 -7.97
C LEU A 46 6.24 -10.50 -7.97
N GLY A 47 5.28 -10.09 -7.14
CA GLY A 47 3.94 -10.68 -7.09
C GLY A 47 3.04 -10.29 -8.27
N MET A 48 3.35 -9.20 -9.00
CA MET A 48 2.47 -8.64 -10.03
C MET A 48 2.95 -8.86 -11.48
N VAL A 49 3.99 -9.66 -11.69
CA VAL A 49 4.60 -9.83 -13.01
C VAL A 49 3.60 -10.38 -14.04
N GLU A 50 3.02 -11.54 -13.79
CA GLU A 50 2.09 -12.21 -14.69
C GLU A 50 0.80 -11.41 -14.89
N THR A 51 0.26 -10.90 -13.79
CA THR A 51 -0.96 -10.07 -13.82
C THR A 51 -0.76 -8.83 -14.70
N THR A 52 0.37 -8.13 -14.57
CA THR A 52 0.65 -6.92 -15.38
C THR A 52 0.88 -7.26 -16.85
N ILE A 53 1.58 -8.36 -17.16
CA ILE A 53 1.76 -8.83 -18.55
C ILE A 53 0.39 -9.15 -19.16
N ALA A 54 -0.46 -9.90 -18.47
CA ALA A 54 -1.80 -10.26 -18.95
C ALA A 54 -2.68 -9.02 -19.14
N LEU A 55 -2.60 -8.01 -18.25
CA LEU A 55 -3.30 -6.73 -18.42
C LEU A 55 -2.91 -6.06 -19.73
N HIS A 56 -1.63 -5.88 -19.99
CA HIS A 56 -1.16 -5.25 -21.23
C HIS A 56 -1.35 -6.10 -22.47
N TYR A 57 -1.49 -7.43 -22.32
CA TYR A 57 -1.86 -8.31 -23.43
C TYR A 57 -3.31 -8.13 -23.84
N VAL A 58 -4.23 -8.03 -22.89
CA VAL A 58 -5.69 -7.96 -23.15
C VAL A 58 -6.13 -6.52 -23.44
N PHE A 59 -5.75 -5.56 -22.63
CA PHE A 59 -6.18 -4.17 -22.73
C PHE A 59 -5.24 -3.31 -23.59
N ASN A 60 -5.71 -2.18 -24.07
CA ASN A 60 -5.02 -1.31 -25.02
C ASN A 60 -4.57 0.00 -24.35
N SER A 61 -3.65 -0.08 -23.38
CA SER A 61 -3.08 1.15 -22.79
C SER A 61 -2.30 1.96 -23.85
N PRO A 62 -2.42 3.31 -23.89
CA PRO A 62 -3.08 4.18 -22.91
C PRO A 62 -4.58 4.45 -23.19
N ILE A 63 -5.17 3.85 -24.24
CA ILE A 63 -6.61 4.01 -24.52
C ILE A 63 -7.42 3.46 -23.35
N ASP A 64 -7.28 2.16 -23.05
CA ASP A 64 -7.78 1.58 -21.81
C ASP A 64 -6.90 2.07 -20.65
N LYS A 65 -7.53 2.56 -19.57
CA LYS A 65 -6.84 3.26 -18.51
C LYS A 65 -6.66 2.35 -17.29
N ILE A 66 -5.41 2.20 -16.85
CA ILE A 66 -5.05 1.38 -15.68
C ILE A 66 -4.57 2.29 -14.55
N VAL A 67 -5.21 2.20 -13.40
CA VAL A 67 -4.86 2.96 -12.20
C VAL A 67 -4.36 1.98 -11.14
N PHE A 68 -3.08 2.07 -10.78
CA PHE A 68 -2.48 1.25 -9.73
C PHE A 68 -2.58 1.94 -8.38
N ASP A 69 -3.18 1.28 -7.38
CA ASP A 69 -3.23 1.78 -6.02
C ASP A 69 -1.81 1.86 -5.43
N VAL A 70 -1.49 2.90 -4.68
CA VAL A 70 -0.11 3.20 -4.24
C VAL A 70 0.85 3.35 -5.42
N SER A 71 0.71 2.50 -6.41
CA SER A 71 1.53 2.34 -7.63
C SER A 71 2.97 1.85 -7.42
N HIS A 72 3.34 1.47 -6.21
CA HIS A 72 4.66 0.90 -5.88
C HIS A 72 4.90 -0.48 -6.51
N GLN A 73 3.86 -1.17 -6.99
CA GLN A 73 3.88 -2.44 -7.72
C GLN A 73 3.83 -2.26 -9.24
N SER A 74 4.11 -1.06 -9.76
CA SER A 74 3.98 -0.71 -11.18
C SER A 74 5.24 -0.88 -12.02
N TYR A 75 6.31 -1.51 -11.50
CA TYR A 75 7.58 -1.60 -12.24
C TYR A 75 7.44 -2.39 -13.54
N VAL A 76 6.68 -3.49 -13.55
CA VAL A 76 6.40 -4.23 -14.79
C VAL A 76 5.60 -3.38 -15.78
N HIS A 77 4.62 -2.61 -15.31
CA HIS A 77 3.90 -1.65 -16.13
C HIS A 77 4.87 -0.64 -16.79
N LYS A 78 5.81 -0.08 -16.02
CA LYS A 78 6.83 0.82 -16.56
C LYS A 78 7.71 0.12 -17.62
N MET A 79 8.17 -1.11 -17.35
CA MET A 79 8.94 -1.89 -18.32
C MET A 79 8.20 -2.04 -19.65
N LEU A 80 6.92 -2.39 -19.59
CA LEU A 80 6.10 -2.69 -20.78
C LEU A 80 5.59 -1.43 -21.52
N THR A 81 5.76 -0.25 -20.94
CA THR A 81 5.27 1.04 -21.48
C THR A 81 6.38 2.02 -21.82
N GLY A 82 7.49 1.51 -22.40
CA GLY A 82 8.55 2.32 -22.99
C GLY A 82 9.74 2.60 -22.09
N ARG A 83 9.71 2.16 -20.82
CA ARG A 83 10.76 2.45 -19.84
C ARG A 83 11.63 1.22 -19.51
N MET A 84 11.67 0.23 -20.40
CA MET A 84 12.42 -1.02 -20.21
C MET A 84 13.90 -0.77 -19.93
N ALA A 85 14.52 0.21 -20.60
CA ALA A 85 15.94 0.54 -20.41
C ALA A 85 16.28 0.88 -18.96
N ALA A 86 15.37 1.52 -18.22
CA ALA A 86 15.55 1.85 -16.79
C ALA A 86 15.54 0.62 -15.87
N PHE A 87 15.32 -0.57 -16.42
CA PHE A 87 15.33 -1.83 -15.66
C PHE A 87 16.43 -2.79 -16.12
N LEU A 88 17.01 -2.56 -17.32
CA LEU A 88 18.04 -3.42 -17.90
C LEU A 88 19.43 -2.80 -17.84
N ASP A 89 19.53 -1.47 -17.88
CA ASP A 89 20.79 -0.73 -17.91
C ASP A 89 21.04 -0.06 -16.54
N PRO A 90 22.07 -0.49 -15.77
CA PRO A 90 22.38 0.11 -14.48
C PRO A 90 22.60 1.63 -14.51
N ALA A 91 23.08 2.17 -15.63
CA ALA A 91 23.29 3.63 -15.78
C ALA A 91 21.96 4.42 -15.86
N LYS A 92 20.83 3.73 -16.01
CA LYS A 92 19.48 4.31 -16.18
C LYS A 92 18.50 3.95 -15.07
N TYR A 93 18.97 3.29 -14.01
CA TYR A 93 18.07 2.87 -12.92
C TYR A 93 17.32 4.03 -12.28
N ASP A 94 17.89 5.23 -12.29
CA ASP A 94 17.30 6.47 -11.75
C ASP A 94 16.43 7.24 -12.76
N ASP A 95 16.32 6.79 -14.01
CA ASP A 95 15.50 7.46 -15.05
C ASP A 95 13.99 7.32 -14.80
N VAL A 96 13.57 6.52 -13.81
CA VAL A 96 12.17 6.30 -13.43
C VAL A 96 11.99 6.38 -11.93
N THR A 97 10.86 6.94 -11.50
CA THR A 97 10.46 6.93 -10.08
C THR A 97 9.92 5.55 -9.66
N GLY A 98 9.80 5.34 -8.36
CA GLY A 98 9.21 4.10 -7.79
C GLY A 98 7.67 4.02 -7.87
N TYR A 99 7.01 5.02 -8.46
CA TYR A 99 5.56 5.18 -8.53
C TYR A 99 5.14 5.60 -9.94
N THR A 100 3.85 5.46 -10.29
CA THR A 100 3.33 6.02 -11.56
C THR A 100 3.51 7.53 -11.57
N ASN A 101 3.89 8.05 -12.75
CA ASN A 101 4.10 9.48 -12.93
C ASN A 101 3.74 9.88 -14.37
N PRO A 102 2.70 10.73 -14.57
CA PRO A 102 2.31 11.23 -15.88
C PRO A 102 3.40 11.98 -16.65
N ASP A 103 4.39 12.55 -15.93
CA ASP A 103 5.54 13.21 -16.57
C ASP A 103 6.53 12.19 -17.19
N GLU A 104 6.47 10.93 -16.78
CA GLU A 104 7.29 9.87 -17.35
C GLU A 104 6.65 9.19 -18.57
N SER A 105 5.31 9.07 -18.59
CA SER A 105 4.62 8.31 -19.62
C SER A 105 3.13 8.64 -19.72
N GLU A 106 2.60 8.68 -20.93
CA GLU A 106 1.17 8.79 -21.22
C GLU A 106 0.32 7.60 -20.72
N HIS A 107 0.99 6.52 -20.33
CA HIS A 107 0.36 5.33 -19.76
C HIS A 107 0.08 5.47 -18.26
N ASP A 108 0.67 6.45 -17.60
CA ASP A 108 0.50 6.77 -16.18
C ASP A 108 -0.49 7.91 -16.04
N PHE A 109 -1.69 7.68 -15.51
CA PHE A 109 -2.76 8.70 -15.47
C PHE A 109 -2.69 9.59 -14.24
N PHE A 110 -2.05 9.13 -13.16
CA PHE A 110 -1.92 9.84 -11.89
C PHE A 110 -0.57 9.60 -11.25
N THR A 111 -0.06 10.60 -10.54
CA THR A 111 1.02 10.41 -9.58
C THR A 111 0.38 9.91 -8.28
N ILE A 112 0.55 8.63 -7.98
CA ILE A 112 -0.04 7.97 -6.79
C ILE A 112 1.10 7.44 -5.93
N GLY A 113 0.94 7.49 -4.61
CA GLY A 113 1.86 6.90 -3.64
C GLY A 113 1.14 6.50 -2.36
N HIS A 114 -0.04 7.06 -2.10
CA HIS A 114 -0.86 6.71 -0.95
C HIS A 114 -1.85 5.60 -1.32
N THR A 115 -2.19 4.79 -0.34
CA THR A 115 -3.11 3.65 -0.46
C THR A 115 -4.57 4.08 -0.65
N SER A 116 -5.40 3.15 -1.12
CA SER A 116 -6.86 3.20 -1.06
C SER A 116 -7.55 4.15 -2.04
N THR A 117 -6.79 4.88 -2.89
CA THR A 117 -7.33 5.93 -3.77
C THR A 117 -7.69 5.45 -5.17
N SER A 118 -7.16 4.31 -5.62
CA SER A 118 -7.26 3.87 -7.02
C SER A 118 -8.69 3.64 -7.50
N VAL A 119 -9.55 3.09 -6.64
CA VAL A 119 -10.95 2.81 -6.99
C VAL A 119 -11.72 4.12 -7.24
N SER A 120 -11.54 5.11 -6.36
CA SER A 120 -12.15 6.44 -6.50
C SER A 120 -11.64 7.17 -7.73
N LEU A 121 -10.32 7.16 -7.99
CA LEU A 121 -9.72 7.77 -9.17
C LEU A 121 -10.19 7.11 -10.47
N ALA A 122 -10.23 5.77 -10.52
CA ALA A 122 -10.74 5.03 -11.66
C ALA A 122 -12.23 5.28 -11.89
N MET A 123 -13.03 5.37 -10.83
CA MET A 123 -14.44 5.74 -10.93
C MET A 123 -14.62 7.15 -11.52
N GLY A 124 -13.76 8.09 -11.12
CA GLY A 124 -13.73 9.45 -11.71
C GLY A 124 -13.43 9.39 -13.22
N LEU A 125 -12.44 8.58 -13.65
CA LEU A 125 -12.13 8.36 -15.07
C LEU A 125 -13.32 7.74 -15.82
N ALA A 126 -13.97 6.72 -15.23
CA ALA A 126 -15.13 6.07 -15.84
C ALA A 126 -16.30 7.05 -16.00
N LYS A 127 -16.57 7.85 -14.99
CA LYS A 127 -17.61 8.89 -15.07
C LYS A 127 -17.28 9.95 -16.13
N GLY A 128 -16.02 10.41 -16.18
CA GLY A 128 -15.55 11.35 -17.20
C GLY A 128 -15.68 10.79 -18.63
N ARG A 129 -15.25 9.53 -18.83
CA ARG A 129 -15.44 8.80 -20.09
C ARG A 129 -16.91 8.78 -20.53
N ASP A 130 -17.81 8.42 -19.62
CA ASP A 130 -19.25 8.31 -19.93
C ASP A 130 -19.84 9.65 -20.40
N LEU A 131 -19.44 10.74 -19.75
CA LEU A 131 -19.91 12.09 -20.09
C LEU A 131 -19.48 12.54 -21.49
N ILE A 132 -18.32 12.10 -21.97
CA ILE A 132 -17.81 12.43 -23.31
C ILE A 132 -18.12 11.36 -24.34
N GLY A 133 -18.86 10.31 -23.98
CA GLY A 133 -19.27 9.22 -24.88
C GLY A 133 -18.15 8.22 -25.24
N GLY A 134 -17.08 8.17 -24.46
CA GLY A 134 -16.00 7.18 -24.59
C GLY A 134 -16.47 5.76 -24.31
N LYS A 135 -15.65 4.76 -24.67
CA LYS A 135 -15.98 3.32 -24.53
C LYS A 135 -14.81 2.51 -23.98
N GLU A 136 -13.69 3.14 -23.73
CA GLU A 136 -12.49 2.49 -23.21
C GLU A 136 -12.74 1.84 -21.86
N ASN A 137 -12.00 0.76 -21.58
CA ASN A 137 -12.03 0.12 -20.27
C ASN A 137 -11.30 0.95 -19.23
N ILE A 138 -11.86 1.02 -18.04
CA ILE A 138 -11.22 1.64 -16.87
C ILE A 138 -10.92 0.57 -15.83
N ILE A 139 -9.66 0.43 -15.47
CA ILE A 139 -9.17 -0.63 -14.59
C ILE A 139 -8.53 -0.01 -13.36
N ALA A 140 -9.01 -0.39 -12.17
CA ALA A 140 -8.34 -0.13 -10.91
C ALA A 140 -7.62 -1.41 -10.45
N VAL A 141 -6.38 -1.29 -10.01
CA VAL A 141 -5.62 -2.40 -9.40
C VAL A 141 -5.33 -2.02 -7.96
N ILE A 142 -5.92 -2.72 -7.01
CA ILE A 142 -5.78 -2.45 -5.58
C ILE A 142 -5.29 -3.69 -4.84
N GLY A 143 -4.32 -3.52 -3.93
CA GLY A 143 -3.86 -4.59 -3.04
C GLY A 143 -4.83 -4.84 -1.89
N ASP A 144 -4.85 -6.07 -1.38
CA ASP A 144 -5.65 -6.45 -0.22
C ASP A 144 -5.39 -5.55 1.00
N GLY A 145 -4.14 -5.19 1.29
CA GLY A 145 -3.81 -4.26 2.38
C GLY A 145 -4.51 -2.91 2.24
N SER A 146 -4.59 -2.37 1.03
CA SER A 146 -5.22 -1.07 0.76
C SER A 146 -6.75 -1.07 0.90
N LEU A 147 -7.39 -2.24 0.86
CA LEU A 147 -8.84 -2.36 1.04
C LEU A 147 -9.33 -1.98 2.43
N SER A 148 -8.44 -1.96 3.45
CA SER A 148 -8.82 -1.52 4.80
C SER A 148 -9.01 -0.01 4.94
N GLY A 149 -8.52 0.79 3.98
CA GLY A 149 -8.71 2.22 3.99
C GLY A 149 -10.15 2.64 3.68
N GLY A 150 -10.67 3.62 4.40
CA GLY A 150 -12.05 4.10 4.26
C GLY A 150 -12.39 4.49 2.83
N GLU A 151 -11.51 5.25 2.15
CA GLU A 151 -11.72 5.70 0.77
C GLU A 151 -11.88 4.52 -0.22
N ALA A 152 -11.16 3.40 -0.02
CA ALA A 152 -11.34 2.22 -0.85
C ALA A 152 -12.75 1.62 -0.71
N LEU A 153 -13.27 1.56 0.53
CA LEU A 153 -14.63 1.06 0.79
C LEU A 153 -15.69 2.04 0.25
N GLU A 154 -15.47 3.34 0.36
CA GLU A 154 -16.32 4.38 -0.25
C GLU A 154 -16.32 4.25 -1.77
N GLY A 155 -15.14 4.05 -2.38
CA GLY A 155 -14.99 3.83 -3.81
C GLY A 155 -15.73 2.58 -4.29
N LEU A 156 -15.59 1.44 -3.61
CA LEU A 156 -16.30 0.19 -3.92
C LEU A 156 -17.82 0.36 -3.80
N ASN A 157 -18.29 0.98 -2.73
CA ASN A 157 -19.72 1.25 -2.52
C ASN A 157 -20.32 2.09 -3.64
N ASN A 158 -19.58 3.10 -4.11
CA ASN A 158 -20.05 3.97 -5.19
C ASN A 158 -19.88 3.33 -6.58
N ALA A 159 -18.86 2.49 -6.80
CA ALA A 159 -18.65 1.78 -8.06
C ALA A 159 -19.84 0.86 -8.42
N ALA A 160 -20.49 0.27 -7.42
CA ALA A 160 -21.70 -0.53 -7.61
C ALA A 160 -22.87 0.25 -8.27
N MET A 161 -22.87 1.59 -8.15
CA MET A 161 -23.91 2.47 -8.70
C MET A 161 -23.49 3.15 -10.01
N LEU A 162 -22.29 2.87 -10.52
CA LEU A 162 -21.75 3.54 -11.72
C LEU A 162 -22.58 3.27 -12.98
N GLY A 163 -23.03 2.01 -13.16
CA GLY A 163 -23.87 1.61 -14.29
C GLY A 163 -23.15 1.59 -15.65
N SER A 164 -21.81 1.51 -15.63
CA SER A 164 -20.97 1.44 -16.84
C SER A 164 -19.68 0.66 -16.55
N ASN A 165 -18.83 0.47 -17.57
CA ASN A 165 -17.60 -0.31 -17.48
C ASN A 165 -16.65 0.23 -16.42
N MET A 166 -16.31 -0.63 -15.46
CA MET A 166 -15.18 -0.45 -14.55
C MET A 166 -14.73 -1.83 -14.04
N ILE A 167 -13.46 -2.13 -14.15
CA ILE A 167 -12.87 -3.39 -13.71
C ILE A 167 -11.99 -3.12 -12.48
N ILE A 168 -12.32 -3.73 -11.35
CA ILE A 168 -11.58 -3.56 -10.10
C ILE A 168 -10.84 -4.87 -9.83
N ILE A 169 -9.52 -4.85 -9.92
CA ILE A 169 -8.65 -5.99 -9.65
C ILE A 169 -8.16 -5.90 -8.22
N VAL A 170 -8.62 -6.82 -7.38
CA VAL A 170 -8.11 -7.01 -6.02
C VAL A 170 -6.96 -8.01 -6.08
N ASN A 171 -5.74 -7.52 -5.92
CA ASN A 171 -4.54 -8.32 -5.79
C ASN A 171 -4.39 -8.77 -4.34
N ASP A 172 -4.81 -9.97 -4.03
CA ASP A 172 -4.77 -10.55 -2.69
C ASP A 172 -3.55 -11.48 -2.54
N ASN A 173 -2.60 -11.09 -1.70
CA ASN A 173 -1.44 -11.91 -1.36
C ASN A 173 -1.32 -12.16 0.16
N ASP A 174 -2.42 -11.91 0.89
CA ASP A 174 -2.57 -12.09 2.32
C ASP A 174 -1.57 -11.28 3.15
N GLN A 175 -1.13 -10.12 2.63
CA GLN A 175 -0.10 -9.31 3.27
C GLN A 175 -0.18 -7.83 2.85
N SER A 176 -0.19 -6.95 3.86
CA SER A 176 0.11 -5.52 3.70
C SER A 176 1.64 -5.28 3.68
N ILE A 177 2.15 -4.24 4.37
CA ILE A 177 3.57 -4.18 4.75
C ILE A 177 3.80 -5.29 5.77
N ALA A 178 3.14 -5.22 6.94
CA ALA A 178 3.05 -6.29 7.92
C ALA A 178 1.85 -7.23 7.63
N GLU A 179 1.51 -8.09 8.57
CA GLU A 179 0.31 -8.93 8.51
C GLU A 179 -0.98 -8.10 8.44
N ASN A 180 -1.97 -8.60 7.74
CA ASN A 180 -3.27 -7.94 7.63
C ASN A 180 -4.10 -8.10 8.91
N HIS A 181 -4.74 -7.01 9.36
CA HIS A 181 -5.59 -6.99 10.55
C HIS A 181 -7.02 -6.54 10.23
N GLY A 182 -8.00 -7.13 10.91
CA GLY A 182 -9.41 -6.76 10.82
C GLY A 182 -10.32 -7.82 10.21
N GLY A 183 -11.64 -7.58 10.32
CA GLY A 183 -12.68 -8.53 9.89
C GLY A 183 -12.72 -8.76 8.38
N LEU A 184 -12.35 -7.74 7.59
CA LEU A 184 -12.28 -7.84 6.13
C LEU A 184 -11.41 -9.03 5.67
N TYR A 185 -10.26 -9.20 6.30
CA TYR A 185 -9.29 -10.23 5.89
C TYR A 185 -9.71 -11.66 6.23
N LYS A 186 -10.59 -11.82 7.24
CA LYS A 186 -11.24 -13.12 7.47
C LYS A 186 -12.15 -13.49 6.31
N GLY A 187 -12.91 -12.51 5.80
CA GLY A 187 -13.75 -12.70 4.61
C GLY A 187 -12.94 -12.98 3.35
N LEU A 188 -11.83 -12.25 3.11
CA LEU A 188 -10.93 -12.52 1.98
C LEU A 188 -10.30 -13.91 2.07
N LYS A 189 -9.86 -14.31 3.28
CA LYS A 189 -9.34 -15.66 3.51
C LYS A 189 -10.39 -16.72 3.21
N GLU A 190 -11.62 -16.54 3.66
CA GLU A 190 -12.71 -17.48 3.39
C GLU A 190 -13.01 -17.57 1.87
N LEU A 191 -12.99 -16.43 1.16
CA LEU A 191 -13.10 -16.42 -0.29
C LEU A 191 -11.95 -17.19 -0.97
N ARG A 192 -10.72 -17.08 -0.48
CA ARG A 192 -9.58 -17.89 -0.98
C ARG A 192 -9.79 -19.37 -0.69
N ASP A 193 -10.13 -19.73 0.54
CA ASP A 193 -10.29 -21.11 1.00
C ASP A 193 -11.46 -21.83 0.28
N THR A 194 -12.47 -21.09 -0.14
CA THR A 194 -13.66 -21.60 -0.87
C THR A 194 -13.58 -21.38 -2.38
N ASN A 195 -12.44 -20.99 -2.92
CA ASN A 195 -12.27 -20.68 -4.34
C ASN A 195 -13.31 -19.66 -4.86
N GLY A 196 -13.63 -18.65 -4.04
CA GLY A 196 -14.57 -17.58 -4.36
C GLY A 196 -16.06 -17.89 -4.14
N GLU A 197 -16.38 -19.10 -3.64
CA GLU A 197 -17.76 -19.61 -3.52
C GLU A 197 -18.44 -19.27 -2.18
N SER A 198 -17.73 -18.66 -1.22
CA SER A 198 -18.36 -18.28 0.06
C SER A 198 -19.59 -17.40 -0.16
N PRO A 199 -20.70 -17.65 0.54
CA PRO A 199 -21.86 -16.77 0.54
C PRO A 199 -21.57 -15.43 1.22
N ASP A 200 -20.60 -15.39 2.15
CA ASP A 200 -20.17 -14.18 2.85
C ASP A 200 -19.13 -13.42 2.02
N ASN A 201 -19.64 -12.71 1.00
CA ASN A 201 -18.82 -11.98 0.04
C ASN A 201 -19.16 -10.48 0.08
N ILE A 202 -18.25 -9.69 0.63
CA ILE A 202 -18.42 -8.24 0.80
C ILE A 202 -18.65 -7.53 -0.55
N PHE A 203 -18.02 -7.96 -1.63
CA PHE A 203 -18.15 -7.34 -2.95
C PHE A 203 -19.56 -7.58 -3.52
N LYS A 204 -20.06 -8.80 -3.40
CA LYS A 204 -21.44 -9.16 -3.80
C LYS A 204 -22.47 -8.46 -2.90
N ALA A 205 -22.18 -8.32 -1.60
CA ALA A 205 -23.04 -7.59 -0.66
C ALA A 205 -23.16 -6.10 -0.99
N MET A 206 -22.13 -5.50 -1.59
CA MET A 206 -22.15 -4.13 -2.11
C MET A 206 -22.85 -4.01 -3.48
N GLY A 207 -23.27 -5.14 -4.11
CA GLY A 207 -23.92 -5.14 -5.42
C GLY A 207 -22.97 -5.23 -6.60
N LEU A 208 -21.71 -5.55 -6.39
CA LEU A 208 -20.70 -5.72 -7.43
C LEU A 208 -20.71 -7.17 -7.97
N GLU A 209 -20.55 -7.34 -9.27
CA GLU A 209 -20.26 -8.64 -9.85
C GLU A 209 -18.84 -9.08 -9.46
N TYR A 210 -18.66 -10.36 -9.17
CA TYR A 210 -17.44 -10.86 -8.56
C TYR A 210 -16.96 -12.14 -9.24
N TYR A 211 -15.66 -12.16 -9.56
CA TYR A 211 -14.95 -13.31 -10.08
C TYR A 211 -13.70 -13.57 -9.23
N TYR A 212 -13.34 -14.84 -9.07
CA TYR A 212 -12.16 -15.27 -8.32
C TYR A 212 -11.18 -16.03 -9.22
N LEU A 213 -9.89 -15.77 -9.04
CA LEU A 213 -8.80 -16.54 -9.66
C LEU A 213 -7.80 -16.96 -8.59
N GLY A 214 -7.71 -18.26 -8.32
CA GLY A 214 -6.85 -18.82 -7.27
C GLY A 214 -5.36 -18.85 -7.59
N ASP A 215 -4.98 -18.78 -8.88
CA ASP A 215 -3.58 -18.68 -9.30
C ASP A 215 -3.36 -17.46 -10.19
N GLY A 216 -2.95 -16.36 -9.57
CA GLY A 216 -2.59 -15.10 -10.24
C GLY A 216 -1.23 -15.14 -10.94
N HIS A 217 -0.58 -16.29 -11.02
CA HIS A 217 0.66 -16.52 -11.77
C HIS A 217 0.46 -17.37 -13.03
N ASP A 218 -0.75 -17.88 -13.27
CA ASP A 218 -1.12 -18.52 -14.54
C ASP A 218 -1.52 -17.46 -15.58
N VAL A 219 -0.58 -17.11 -16.47
CA VAL A 219 -0.79 -16.12 -17.54
C VAL A 219 -1.99 -16.49 -18.43
N SER A 220 -2.20 -17.79 -18.72
CA SER A 220 -3.33 -18.25 -19.55
C SER A 220 -4.67 -18.02 -18.86
N ALA A 221 -4.76 -18.35 -17.57
CA ALA A 221 -5.96 -18.14 -16.78
C ALA A 221 -6.27 -16.63 -16.61
N LEU A 222 -5.26 -15.82 -16.36
CA LEU A 222 -5.38 -14.36 -16.30
C LEU A 222 -5.90 -13.76 -17.61
N ILE A 223 -5.34 -14.16 -18.76
CA ILE A 223 -5.81 -13.69 -20.07
C ILE A 223 -7.27 -14.09 -20.31
N LYS A 224 -7.66 -15.32 -19.97
CA LYS A 224 -9.06 -15.76 -20.09
C LYS A 224 -9.99 -14.92 -19.21
N LEU A 225 -9.62 -14.69 -17.95
CA LEU A 225 -10.40 -13.88 -17.02
C LEU A 225 -10.54 -12.44 -17.54
N PHE A 226 -9.46 -11.78 -17.90
CA PHE A 226 -9.50 -10.40 -18.38
C PHE A 226 -10.28 -10.27 -19.70
N THR A 227 -10.13 -11.24 -20.60
CA THR A 227 -10.90 -11.27 -21.87
C THR A 227 -12.39 -11.42 -21.62
N SER A 228 -12.80 -12.19 -20.60
CA SER A 228 -14.21 -12.41 -20.29
C SER A 228 -14.94 -11.17 -19.76
N VAL A 229 -14.19 -10.21 -19.18
CA VAL A 229 -14.75 -8.97 -18.61
C VAL A 229 -14.37 -7.72 -19.41
N LYS A 230 -13.59 -7.87 -20.46
CA LYS A 230 -13.26 -6.77 -21.36
C LYS A 230 -14.56 -6.24 -22.02
N ASP A 231 -14.67 -4.91 -22.06
CA ASP A 231 -15.82 -4.21 -22.64
C ASP A 231 -17.16 -4.50 -21.94
N ILE A 232 -17.13 -5.01 -20.69
CA ILE A 232 -18.32 -5.22 -19.88
C ILE A 232 -19.01 -3.88 -19.59
N ASP A 233 -20.33 -3.87 -19.46
CA ASP A 233 -21.14 -2.65 -19.32
C ASP A 233 -21.46 -2.25 -17.88
N ARG A 234 -20.76 -2.82 -16.91
CA ARG A 234 -20.96 -2.62 -15.46
C ARG A 234 -19.65 -2.70 -14.68
N ALA A 235 -19.69 -2.33 -13.41
CA ALA A 235 -18.58 -2.50 -12.51
C ALA A 235 -18.44 -3.96 -12.05
N VAL A 236 -17.20 -4.48 -12.08
CA VAL A 236 -16.88 -5.86 -11.67
C VAL A 236 -15.65 -5.91 -10.80
N VAL A 237 -15.61 -6.87 -9.89
CA VAL A 237 -14.43 -7.17 -9.04
C VAL A 237 -13.80 -8.48 -9.50
N LEU A 238 -12.53 -8.45 -9.78
CA LEU A 238 -11.67 -9.60 -10.04
C LEU A 238 -10.75 -9.80 -8.83
N HIS A 239 -11.03 -10.79 -8.02
CA HIS A 239 -10.22 -11.16 -6.86
C HIS A 239 -9.16 -12.17 -7.29
N ILE A 240 -7.91 -11.76 -7.34
CA ILE A 240 -6.80 -12.56 -7.85
C ILE A 240 -5.85 -12.86 -6.69
N HIS A 241 -5.64 -14.16 -6.41
CA HIS A 241 -4.68 -14.57 -5.39
C HIS A 241 -3.27 -14.66 -6.00
N THR A 242 -2.31 -13.95 -5.39
CA THR A 242 -0.90 -13.92 -5.81
C THR A 242 0.05 -14.24 -4.66
N ILE A 243 1.32 -14.45 -4.99
CA ILE A 243 2.39 -14.68 -4.02
C ILE A 243 3.29 -13.44 -3.99
N LYS A 244 3.26 -12.71 -2.88
CA LYS A 244 4.19 -11.58 -2.64
C LYS A 244 5.62 -12.08 -2.61
N GLY A 245 6.51 -11.49 -3.42
CA GLY A 245 7.90 -11.92 -3.49
C GLY A 245 8.18 -13.09 -4.43
N LYS A 246 7.23 -13.50 -5.26
CA LYS A 246 7.30 -14.64 -6.18
C LYS A 246 8.64 -14.74 -6.91
N GLY A 247 9.30 -15.91 -6.81
CA GLY A 247 10.57 -16.22 -7.48
C GLY A 247 11.82 -15.75 -6.72
N LEU A 248 11.66 -15.11 -5.54
CA LEU A 248 12.75 -14.78 -4.64
C LEU A 248 12.46 -15.41 -3.27
N LYS A 249 13.09 -16.57 -3.00
CA LYS A 249 12.77 -17.44 -1.86
C LYS A 249 12.60 -16.68 -0.53
N TYR A 250 13.57 -15.89 -0.14
CA TYR A 250 13.52 -15.16 1.11
C TYR A 250 12.49 -14.03 1.13
N ALA A 251 12.07 -13.52 -0.03
CA ALA A 251 10.97 -12.56 -0.11
C ALA A 251 9.60 -13.24 0.06
N GLU A 252 9.48 -14.48 -0.38
CA GLU A 252 8.29 -15.31 -0.13
C GLU A 252 8.19 -15.73 1.35
N GLU A 253 9.35 -16.03 1.98
CA GLU A 253 9.45 -16.48 3.37
C GLU A 253 9.31 -15.36 4.40
N ASN A 254 9.73 -14.12 4.07
CA ASN A 254 9.65 -12.96 4.96
C ASN A 254 9.07 -11.74 4.22
N LYS A 255 7.77 -11.76 3.98
CA LYS A 255 7.05 -10.79 3.18
C LYS A 255 7.08 -9.36 3.74
N GLU A 256 7.17 -9.20 5.08
CA GLU A 256 7.27 -7.90 5.76
C GLU A 256 8.61 -7.24 5.47
N TYR A 257 9.71 -7.94 5.73
CA TYR A 257 11.06 -7.44 5.50
C TYR A 257 11.31 -7.09 4.02
N TRP A 258 10.79 -7.92 3.11
CA TRP A 258 10.98 -7.79 1.67
C TRP A 258 9.89 -6.96 0.96
N HIS A 259 9.10 -6.21 1.72
CA HIS A 259 8.16 -5.27 1.09
C HIS A 259 8.90 -4.20 0.28
N ALA A 260 9.89 -3.54 0.90
CA ALA A 260 10.78 -2.58 0.27
C ALA A 260 12.15 -2.62 0.97
N GLY A 261 13.22 -2.33 0.24
CA GLY A 261 14.55 -2.36 0.84
C GLY A 261 15.62 -1.71 -0.03
N GLY A 262 16.80 -1.54 0.56
CA GLY A 262 18.02 -1.15 -0.17
C GLY A 262 18.61 -2.30 -0.99
N PRO A 263 19.78 -2.07 -1.62
CA PRO A 263 20.52 -3.09 -2.36
C PRO A 263 20.87 -4.31 -1.49
N PHE A 264 20.86 -5.51 -2.10
CA PHE A 264 21.11 -6.78 -1.42
C PHE A 264 21.88 -7.78 -2.28
N HIS A 265 22.47 -8.80 -1.67
CA HIS A 265 23.09 -9.92 -2.36
C HIS A 265 22.04 -10.95 -2.76
N ILE A 266 21.96 -11.30 -4.06
CA ILE A 266 20.94 -12.23 -4.59
C ILE A 266 21.10 -13.64 -3.99
N GLU A 267 22.33 -14.01 -3.67
CA GLU A 267 22.69 -15.37 -3.23
C GLU A 267 22.11 -15.72 -1.86
N ASP A 268 22.06 -14.74 -0.94
CA ASP A 268 21.68 -14.98 0.46
C ASP A 268 20.71 -13.92 1.05
N GLY A 269 20.36 -12.87 0.27
CA GLY A 269 19.49 -11.80 0.72
C GLY A 269 20.13 -10.83 1.71
N SER A 270 21.44 -10.94 1.99
CA SER A 270 22.11 -10.00 2.90
C SER A 270 22.19 -8.60 2.31
N PRO A 271 21.99 -7.54 3.13
CA PRO A 271 22.02 -6.17 2.65
C PRO A 271 23.43 -5.75 2.22
N LYS A 272 23.54 -4.99 1.13
CA LYS A 272 24.80 -4.37 0.65
C LYS A 272 25.15 -3.06 1.37
N GLY A 273 24.30 -2.58 2.26
CA GLY A 273 24.47 -1.33 3.00
C GLY A 273 23.81 -1.37 4.37
N PRO A 274 23.83 -0.27 5.12
CA PRO A 274 23.12 -0.19 6.38
C PRO A 274 21.62 -0.35 6.12
N GLY A 275 20.97 -1.21 6.91
CA GLY A 275 19.51 -1.35 6.90
C GLY A 275 18.81 -0.04 7.34
N TRP A 276 17.50 -0.01 7.25
CA TRP A 276 16.69 1.10 7.77
C TRP A 276 16.98 1.26 9.27
N PRO A 277 17.31 2.48 9.74
CA PRO A 277 17.59 2.70 11.15
C PRO A 277 16.31 2.44 11.97
N VAL A 278 16.36 1.46 12.85
CA VAL A 278 15.34 1.26 13.88
C VAL A 278 15.59 2.26 14.99
N ASN A 279 14.59 3.04 15.36
CA ASN A 279 14.72 3.93 16.53
C ASN A 279 14.58 3.10 17.81
N GLU A 280 15.70 2.52 18.24
CA GLU A 280 15.75 1.68 19.45
C GLU A 280 15.28 2.42 20.70
N THR A 281 15.57 3.71 20.81
CA THR A 281 15.14 4.53 21.96
C THR A 281 13.62 4.61 22.03
N VAL A 282 12.94 4.83 20.91
CA VAL A 282 11.47 4.85 20.84
C VAL A 282 10.92 3.47 21.16
N ARG A 283 11.42 2.45 20.49
CA ARG A 283 10.99 1.06 20.68
C ARG A 283 11.03 0.63 22.14
N GLU A 284 12.20 0.78 22.78
CA GLU A 284 12.39 0.35 24.18
C GLU A 284 11.56 1.19 25.15
N SER A 285 11.45 2.50 24.93
CA SER A 285 10.66 3.35 25.84
C SER A 285 9.17 3.11 25.77
N VAL A 286 8.62 2.87 24.57
CA VAL A 286 7.20 2.52 24.42
C VAL A 286 6.90 1.15 25.04
N LEU A 287 7.78 0.16 24.82
CA LEU A 287 7.60 -1.14 25.41
C LEU A 287 7.73 -1.12 26.95
N ASP A 288 8.70 -0.35 27.49
CA ASP A 288 8.84 -0.18 28.93
C ASP A 288 7.58 0.46 29.57
N LEU A 289 6.95 1.43 28.91
CA LEU A 289 5.66 1.97 29.36
C LEU A 289 4.56 0.93 29.37
N ILE A 290 4.45 0.12 28.30
CA ILE A 290 3.47 -0.96 28.20
C ILE A 290 3.66 -1.99 29.30
N GLU A 291 4.90 -2.41 29.58
CA GLU A 291 5.21 -3.40 30.61
C GLU A 291 4.97 -2.88 32.03
N LYS A 292 5.09 -1.58 32.25
CA LYS A 292 4.86 -0.94 33.57
C LYS A 292 3.41 -0.51 33.82
N ARG A 293 2.63 -0.28 32.74
CA ARG A 293 1.30 0.35 32.84
C ARG A 293 0.29 -0.41 31.97
N SER A 294 -0.74 -0.93 32.58
CA SER A 294 -1.78 -1.69 31.88
C SER A 294 -2.78 -0.83 31.09
N ASP A 295 -2.74 0.51 31.27
CA ASP A 295 -3.60 1.47 30.59
C ASP A 295 -2.98 2.03 29.30
N VAL A 296 -1.68 1.75 29.04
CA VAL A 296 -0.99 2.21 27.82
C VAL A 296 -1.33 1.29 26.64
N VAL A 297 -1.62 1.88 25.50
CA VAL A 297 -1.88 1.15 24.23
C VAL A 297 -1.06 1.78 23.11
N ALA A 298 -0.20 0.98 22.47
CA ALA A 298 0.48 1.38 21.25
C ALA A 298 -0.38 1.03 20.03
N ILE A 299 -0.58 2.01 19.15
CA ILE A 299 -1.42 1.90 17.95
C ILE A 299 -0.53 2.14 16.73
N THR A 300 -0.72 1.35 15.67
CA THR A 300 -0.15 1.57 14.34
C THR A 300 -1.21 1.37 13.26
N ALA A 301 -0.96 1.91 12.08
CA ALA A 301 -1.84 1.77 10.92
C ALA A 301 -1.09 1.05 9.79
N GLY A 302 -0.97 -0.29 9.90
CA GLY A 302 -0.30 -1.13 8.91
C GLY A 302 1.24 -0.97 8.85
N THR A 303 1.83 -0.20 9.76
CA THR A 303 3.26 0.12 9.78
C THR A 303 3.89 -0.04 11.17
N PRO A 304 3.90 -1.23 11.78
CA PRO A 304 4.44 -1.42 13.12
C PRO A 304 5.93 -1.08 13.24
N SER A 305 6.66 -1.12 12.14
CA SER A 305 8.07 -0.72 12.05
C SER A 305 8.30 0.77 12.36
N VAL A 306 7.27 1.63 12.26
CA VAL A 306 7.37 3.07 12.56
C VAL A 306 7.81 3.34 14.00
N ILE A 307 7.33 2.53 14.95
CA ILE A 307 7.77 2.56 16.36
C ILE A 307 8.80 1.46 16.66
N GLY A 308 9.32 0.80 15.64
CA GLY A 308 10.32 -0.27 15.75
C GLY A 308 9.78 -1.61 16.25
N PHE A 309 8.46 -1.83 16.26
CA PHE A 309 7.87 -3.07 16.78
C PHE A 309 7.94 -4.19 15.74
N THR A 310 9.00 -5.01 15.85
CA THR A 310 9.11 -6.31 15.17
C THR A 310 8.07 -7.27 15.74
N GLU A 311 7.90 -8.44 15.10
CA GLU A 311 6.98 -9.48 15.56
C GLU A 311 7.16 -9.85 17.04
N ASP A 312 8.41 -9.94 17.51
CA ASP A 312 8.70 -10.25 18.92
C ASP A 312 8.24 -9.14 19.87
N TYR A 313 8.43 -7.88 19.49
CA TYR A 313 7.95 -6.73 20.28
C TYR A 313 6.42 -6.67 20.29
N ARG A 314 5.77 -6.96 19.17
CA ARG A 314 4.30 -7.07 19.10
C ARG A 314 3.77 -8.16 20.01
N LYS A 315 4.42 -9.34 20.04
CA LYS A 315 4.08 -10.44 20.96
C LYS A 315 4.26 -10.06 22.43
N ARG A 316 5.35 -9.36 22.79
CA ARG A 316 5.60 -8.87 24.16
C ARG A 316 4.55 -7.85 24.59
N ALA A 317 4.19 -6.91 23.74
CA ALA A 317 3.17 -5.91 24.02
C ALA A 317 1.75 -6.53 24.14
N GLY A 318 1.49 -7.65 23.45
CA GLY A 318 0.26 -8.42 23.54
C GLY A 318 -0.97 -7.56 23.24
N LYS A 319 -1.99 -7.59 24.14
CA LYS A 319 -3.24 -6.83 23.96
C LYS A 319 -3.09 -5.31 24.00
N GLN A 320 -1.94 -4.81 24.43
CA GLN A 320 -1.64 -3.37 24.49
C GLN A 320 -0.95 -2.88 23.18
N PHE A 321 -0.80 -3.74 22.20
CA PHE A 321 -0.46 -3.37 20.82
C PHE A 321 -1.67 -3.60 19.92
N VAL A 322 -2.03 -2.59 19.12
CA VAL A 322 -3.13 -2.65 18.16
C VAL A 322 -2.65 -2.14 16.82
N ASP A 323 -2.68 -3.01 15.81
CA ASP A 323 -2.57 -2.59 14.42
C ASP A 323 -3.98 -2.54 13.82
N VAL A 324 -4.37 -1.37 13.32
CA VAL A 324 -5.71 -1.16 12.76
C VAL A 324 -5.78 -1.44 11.25
N GLY A 325 -4.69 -1.93 10.64
CA GLY A 325 -4.54 -1.95 9.19
C GLY A 325 -4.26 -0.55 8.64
N ILE A 326 -4.36 -0.37 7.34
CA ILE A 326 -4.16 0.95 6.72
C ILE A 326 -5.43 1.79 6.94
N ALA A 327 -5.56 2.38 8.14
CA ALA A 327 -6.74 3.10 8.59
C ALA A 327 -6.35 4.18 9.63
N GLU A 328 -5.56 5.15 9.19
CA GLU A 328 -5.01 6.21 10.06
C GLU A 328 -6.11 7.05 10.71
N GLU A 329 -7.18 7.36 9.98
CA GLU A 329 -8.34 8.10 10.48
C GLU A 329 -8.99 7.34 11.66
N HIS A 330 -9.19 6.04 11.49
CA HIS A 330 -9.70 5.17 12.56
C HIS A 330 -8.77 5.12 13.76
N ALA A 331 -7.44 5.08 13.54
CA ALA A 331 -6.44 5.06 14.61
C ALA A 331 -6.57 6.28 15.53
N VAL A 332 -6.73 7.48 14.97
CA VAL A 332 -6.88 8.72 15.75
C VAL A 332 -8.22 8.75 16.49
N ALA A 333 -9.32 8.42 15.82
CA ALA A 333 -10.63 8.36 16.45
C ALA A 333 -10.69 7.32 17.58
N MET A 334 -10.07 6.13 17.38
CA MET A 334 -9.93 5.10 18.40
C MET A 334 -9.06 5.58 19.57
N ALA A 335 -7.94 6.28 19.31
CA ALA A 335 -7.10 6.86 20.35
C ALA A 335 -7.92 7.83 21.24
N SER A 336 -8.76 8.69 20.63
CA SER A 336 -9.68 9.56 21.38
C SER A 336 -10.63 8.76 22.26
N GLY A 337 -11.23 7.68 21.77
CA GLY A 337 -12.09 6.80 22.55
C GLY A 337 -11.39 6.12 23.72
N ILE A 338 -10.16 5.62 23.50
CA ILE A 338 -9.32 5.02 24.56
C ILE A 338 -9.03 6.03 25.64
N ALA A 339 -8.59 7.24 25.25
CA ALA A 339 -8.28 8.32 26.19
C ALA A 339 -9.52 8.74 27.00
N ARG A 340 -10.68 8.83 26.36
CA ARG A 340 -11.95 9.18 27.01
C ARG A 340 -12.34 8.19 28.08
N ASN A 341 -11.96 6.93 27.93
CA ASN A 341 -12.22 5.85 28.88
C ASN A 341 -11.07 5.62 29.88
N GLY A 342 -10.10 6.54 29.97
CA GLY A 342 -9.02 6.54 30.95
C GLY A 342 -7.77 5.76 30.53
N GLY A 343 -7.66 5.31 29.27
CA GLY A 343 -6.44 4.73 28.72
C GLY A 343 -5.46 5.79 28.23
N THR A 344 -4.23 5.37 27.97
CA THR A 344 -3.14 6.21 27.46
C THR A 344 -2.73 5.71 26.08
N PRO A 345 -3.33 6.22 24.99
CA PRO A 345 -3.01 5.82 23.63
C PRO A 345 -1.73 6.50 23.12
N ILE A 346 -0.89 5.72 22.43
CA ILE A 346 0.30 6.17 21.71
C ILE A 346 0.13 5.71 20.26
N PHE A 347 -0.09 6.62 19.33
CA PHE A 347 -0.19 6.31 17.91
C PHE A 347 1.08 6.68 17.16
N GLY A 348 1.74 5.70 16.56
CA GLY A 348 2.92 5.90 15.71
C GLY A 348 2.55 5.96 14.23
N VAL A 349 2.98 7.01 13.52
CA VAL A 349 2.63 7.24 12.10
C VAL A 349 3.76 7.95 11.37
N PHE A 350 3.93 7.66 10.09
CA PHE A 350 4.80 8.46 9.22
C PHE A 350 4.14 9.78 8.83
N SER A 351 4.93 10.85 8.79
CA SER A 351 4.46 12.22 8.50
C SER A 351 3.55 12.33 7.27
N PRO A 352 3.86 11.72 6.10
CA PRO A 352 2.97 11.81 4.95
C PRO A 352 1.62 11.12 5.16
N PHE A 353 1.53 10.11 6.02
CA PHE A 353 0.28 9.40 6.28
C PHE A 353 -0.59 10.12 7.32
N LEU A 354 0.02 10.94 8.19
CA LEU A 354 -0.69 11.82 9.11
C LEU A 354 -1.67 12.76 8.38
N GLN A 355 -1.41 13.08 7.12
CA GLN A 355 -2.25 13.99 6.33
C GLN A 355 -3.71 13.53 6.22
N ARG A 356 -3.97 12.23 6.25
CA ARG A 356 -5.33 11.67 6.22
C ARG A 356 -6.13 11.94 7.48
N THR A 357 -5.48 12.26 8.57
CA THR A 357 -6.08 12.31 9.92
C THR A 357 -6.45 13.71 10.36
N TYR A 358 -6.36 14.72 9.50
CA TYR A 358 -6.56 16.10 9.88
C TYR A 358 -7.91 16.35 10.57
N ASP A 359 -9.00 15.83 10.02
CA ASP A 359 -10.34 15.97 10.59
C ASP A 359 -10.44 15.26 11.95
N GLN A 360 -9.95 14.03 12.06
CA GLN A 360 -9.99 13.26 13.30
C GLN A 360 -9.11 13.88 14.40
N LEU A 361 -7.94 14.44 14.03
CA LEU A 361 -7.10 15.19 14.96
C LEU A 361 -7.83 16.44 15.49
N SER A 362 -8.43 17.21 14.60
CA SER A 362 -9.10 18.46 14.95
C SER A 362 -10.43 18.21 15.70
N SER A 363 -11.28 17.36 15.15
CA SER A 363 -12.66 17.16 15.62
C SER A 363 -12.76 16.07 16.68
N ASP A 364 -12.26 14.86 16.40
CA ASP A 364 -12.47 13.73 17.30
C ASP A 364 -11.55 13.77 18.53
N LEU A 365 -10.30 14.24 18.37
CA LEU A 365 -9.31 14.24 19.42
C LEU A 365 -9.24 15.61 20.14
N CYS A 366 -8.85 16.66 19.42
CA CYS A 366 -8.50 17.96 20.04
C CYS A 366 -9.72 18.77 20.49
N LEU A 367 -10.80 18.81 19.71
CA LEU A 367 -12.05 19.46 20.10
C LEU A 367 -12.64 18.81 21.36
N ASN A 368 -12.54 17.49 21.48
CA ASN A 368 -12.97 16.73 22.65
C ASN A 368 -12.00 16.79 23.83
N ASN A 369 -10.83 17.41 23.63
CA ASN A 369 -9.77 17.54 24.63
C ASN A 369 -9.38 16.19 25.29
N ASN A 370 -9.34 15.13 24.50
CA ASN A 370 -8.94 13.80 24.93
C ASN A 370 -7.42 13.65 24.80
N PRO A 371 -6.68 13.26 25.87
CA PRO A 371 -5.23 13.18 25.82
C PRO A 371 -4.74 11.95 25.02
N ALA A 372 -3.87 12.17 24.02
CA ALA A 372 -3.22 11.13 23.28
C ALA A 372 -1.82 11.57 22.87
N VAL A 373 -0.89 10.63 22.69
CA VAL A 373 0.42 10.87 22.12
C VAL A 373 0.41 10.40 20.66
N ILE A 374 0.67 11.32 19.74
CA ILE A 374 0.85 11.00 18.33
C ILE A 374 2.33 11.15 18.00
N MET A 375 3.00 10.04 17.72
CA MET A 375 4.41 10.02 17.36
C MET A 375 4.55 10.09 15.85
N VAL A 376 5.06 11.23 15.35
CA VAL A 376 5.21 11.48 13.91
C VAL A 376 6.66 11.26 13.49
N PHE A 377 6.88 10.35 12.54
CA PHE A 377 8.21 9.98 12.09
C PHE A 377 8.46 10.47 10.67
N MET A 378 9.73 10.67 10.32
CA MET A 378 10.17 11.11 9.00
C MET A 378 9.59 12.48 8.59
N ALA A 379 9.26 13.31 9.56
CA ALA A 379 8.85 14.71 9.35
C ALA A 379 10.12 15.56 9.21
N SER A 380 10.46 15.94 8.02
CA SER A 380 11.51 16.93 7.68
C SER A 380 11.77 16.94 6.17
N VAL A 381 12.58 17.91 5.72
CA VAL A 381 13.13 17.92 4.35
C VAL A 381 14.11 16.77 4.06
N TYR A 382 14.63 16.12 5.09
CA TYR A 382 15.52 14.95 5.01
C TYR A 382 14.81 13.64 5.32
N GLY A 383 13.51 13.67 5.65
CA GLY A 383 12.71 12.50 5.95
C GLY A 383 12.28 11.76 4.70
N MET A 384 10.98 11.59 4.56
CA MET A 384 10.42 11.06 3.30
C MET A 384 10.37 12.19 2.27
N ASN A 385 11.06 12.04 1.16
CA ASN A 385 11.28 13.09 0.15
C ASN A 385 10.94 12.68 -1.29
N SER A 386 10.25 11.55 -1.49
CA SER A 386 9.71 11.22 -2.80
C SER A 386 8.50 12.10 -3.12
N ASN A 387 8.20 12.31 -4.40
CA ASN A 387 7.08 13.15 -4.85
C ASN A 387 5.74 12.83 -4.18
N THR A 388 5.55 11.59 -3.76
CA THR A 388 4.31 11.08 -3.17
C THR A 388 4.37 10.93 -1.65
N HIS A 389 5.55 11.05 -1.03
CA HIS A 389 5.78 10.85 0.39
C HIS A 389 6.63 11.99 0.97
N LEU A 390 6.11 13.23 0.90
CA LEU A 390 6.80 14.40 1.43
C LEU A 390 6.51 14.57 2.92
N GLY A 391 7.56 14.58 3.73
CA GLY A 391 7.49 14.75 5.18
C GLY A 391 7.50 16.23 5.65
N ILE A 392 6.95 17.15 4.87
CA ILE A 392 7.06 18.60 5.12
C ILE A 392 5.74 19.32 5.43
N TYR A 393 4.62 18.60 5.40
CA TYR A 393 3.29 19.21 5.53
C TYR A 393 2.75 19.22 6.98
N ASP A 394 3.41 18.55 7.90
CA ASP A 394 2.98 18.40 9.30
C ASP A 394 2.83 19.77 10.00
N ILE A 395 3.84 20.61 10.00
CA ILE A 395 3.78 21.93 10.66
C ILE A 395 2.61 22.78 10.15
N PRO A 396 2.48 23.09 8.84
CA PRO A 396 1.38 23.92 8.37
C PRO A 396 0.01 23.27 8.57
N MET A 397 -0.07 21.95 8.54
CA MET A 397 -1.32 21.23 8.68
C MET A 397 -1.85 21.26 10.11
N ILE A 398 -1.00 21.09 11.13
CA ILE A 398 -1.43 20.89 12.51
C ILE A 398 -1.23 22.08 13.43
N SER A 399 -0.41 23.07 13.06
CA SER A 399 -0.08 24.22 13.91
C SER A 399 -1.27 25.10 14.31
N HIS A 400 -2.37 25.04 13.59
CA HIS A 400 -3.57 25.81 13.85
C HIS A 400 -4.72 25.01 14.49
N ILE A 401 -4.49 23.73 14.83
CA ILE A 401 -5.48 22.92 15.52
C ILE A 401 -5.52 23.34 17.01
N PRO A 402 -6.65 23.82 17.54
CA PRO A 402 -6.76 24.17 18.95
C PRO A 402 -6.53 22.97 19.87
N ASN A 403 -5.98 23.21 21.04
CA ASN A 403 -5.68 22.21 22.08
C ASN A 403 -4.60 21.17 21.68
N LEU A 404 -3.95 21.33 20.54
CA LEU A 404 -2.83 20.51 20.13
C LEU A 404 -1.52 21.13 20.60
N VAL A 405 -0.63 20.32 21.18
CA VAL A 405 0.75 20.71 21.52
C VAL A 405 1.69 19.96 20.56
N TYR A 406 2.42 20.72 19.76
CA TYR A 406 3.42 20.18 18.83
C TYR A 406 4.81 20.31 19.42
N LEU A 407 5.55 19.20 19.52
CA LEU A 407 6.87 19.11 20.09
C LEU A 407 7.82 18.42 19.10
N ALA A 408 9.07 18.88 19.03
CA ALA A 408 10.11 18.29 18.18
C ALA A 408 11.40 18.12 19.01
N PRO A 409 11.54 16.98 19.75
CA PRO A 409 12.72 16.74 20.56
C PRO A 409 13.98 16.64 19.69
N THR A 410 15.05 17.30 20.12
CA THR A 410 16.31 17.39 19.38
C THR A 410 17.39 16.43 19.90
N SER A 411 17.13 15.77 21.02
CA SER A 411 18.02 14.79 21.62
C SER A 411 17.25 13.60 22.22
N LYS A 412 17.98 12.52 22.49
CA LYS A 412 17.44 11.34 23.19
C LYS A 412 16.93 11.69 24.60
N GLU A 413 17.67 12.53 25.30
CA GLU A 413 17.35 12.96 26.67
C GLU A 413 16.07 13.77 26.70
N GLU A 414 15.92 14.68 25.74
CA GLU A 414 14.71 15.50 25.59
C GLU A 414 13.49 14.61 25.25
N TYR A 415 13.63 13.68 24.29
CA TYR A 415 12.58 12.72 23.97
C TYR A 415 12.17 11.88 25.19
N LEU A 416 13.13 11.32 25.94
CA LEU A 416 12.84 10.53 27.14
C LEU A 416 12.17 11.37 28.23
N SER A 417 12.51 12.63 28.37
CA SER A 417 11.83 13.55 29.27
C SER A 417 10.38 13.76 28.87
N LEU A 418 10.11 13.93 27.58
CA LEU A 418 8.75 14.14 27.06
C LEU A 418 7.85 12.90 27.24
N ILE A 419 8.36 11.69 27.02
CA ILE A 419 7.57 10.49 27.15
C ILE A 419 7.16 10.21 28.61
N HIS A 420 7.93 10.67 29.57
CA HIS A 420 7.55 10.62 30.99
C HIS A 420 6.54 11.70 31.40
N ILE A 421 6.42 12.79 30.63
CA ILE A 421 5.42 13.84 30.82
C ILE A 421 4.03 13.44 30.30
N SER A 422 3.94 12.37 29.52
CA SER A 422 2.65 11.81 29.04
C SER A 422 1.79 11.19 30.15
N GLU A 423 2.00 11.61 31.42
CA GLU A 423 1.03 11.47 32.49
C GLU A 423 -0.28 12.15 32.07
N PRO A 424 -1.47 11.62 32.41
CA PRO A 424 -2.75 12.08 31.92
C PRO A 424 -3.09 13.50 32.40
N THR A 425 -2.34 14.48 31.93
CA THR A 425 -2.72 15.87 31.97
C THR A 425 -3.59 16.14 30.75
N ARG A 426 -4.73 16.79 30.93
CA ARG A 426 -5.84 17.06 30.00
C ARG A 426 -5.45 17.73 28.66
N ARG A 427 -4.37 17.28 27.98
CA ARG A 427 -3.86 17.88 26.72
C ARG A 427 -3.39 16.80 25.75
N SER A 428 -3.66 16.98 24.47
CA SER A 428 -3.14 16.15 23.40
C SER A 428 -1.72 16.61 23.03
N TYR A 429 -0.80 15.68 22.82
CA TYR A 429 0.59 15.96 22.43
C TYR A 429 0.90 15.27 21.10
N ILE A 430 1.58 15.97 20.21
CA ILE A 430 2.22 15.43 19.02
C ILE A 430 3.72 15.70 19.14
N SER A 431 4.54 14.68 18.92
CA SER A 431 6.01 14.80 18.94
C SER A 431 6.62 14.19 17.66
#